data_2858217fd76dd3cf2128cd0c57c54b20
#
_entry.id   2858217fd76dd3cf2128cd0c57c54b20
#
_cell.length_a   1.000
_cell.length_b   1.000
_cell.length_c   1.000
_cell.angle_alpha   90.00
_cell.angle_beta   90.00
_cell.angle_gamma   90.00
#
_symmetry.space_group_name_H-M   'P 1'
#
loop_
_entity.id
_entity.type
_entity.pdbx_description
1 polymer ?
#
loop_
_entity_poly.entity_id
_entity_poly.type
_entity_poly.pdbx_seq_one_letter_code
_entity_poly.pdbx_strand_id
1 'polypeptide(L)'
;MNRILVIEPSQMLRHAFAVALSPEYQVENLADFPDESFLDRADLVVVNAATLKISEKLDGNDLDMVHAWEKPVIWIDMEQGAEPNELSQCLRLTWPIDRDGLRKAIASCLQAGPEKKQAIFPRKRVTRPRSQKLQHSEDPAASTNFGEKRLIELVDIVE
;
A
#
# COMPACT_ATOMS: atom_id res chain seq x y z
N MET A 1 11.46 -8.84 -22.83
CA MET A 1 11.49 -7.47 -22.31
C MET A 1 10.18 -7.23 -21.60
N ASN A 2 10.22 -6.85 -20.32
CA ASN A 2 9.00 -6.69 -19.54
C ASN A 2 8.25 -5.42 -19.95
N ARG A 3 6.94 -5.52 -20.00
CA ARG A 3 6.04 -4.41 -20.35
C ARG A 3 5.47 -3.78 -19.10
N ILE A 4 5.73 -2.49 -18.95
CA ILE A 4 5.26 -1.70 -17.83
C ILE A 4 4.16 -0.77 -18.33
N LEU A 5 2.98 -0.88 -17.75
CA LEU A 5 1.89 0.03 -17.98
C LEU A 5 1.93 1.14 -16.95
N VAL A 6 1.98 2.39 -17.38
CA VAL A 6 2.00 3.57 -16.49
C VAL A 6 0.72 4.35 -16.66
N ILE A 7 -0.01 4.54 -15.57
CA ILE A 7 -1.23 5.33 -15.51
C ILE A 7 -0.89 6.67 -14.87
N GLU A 8 -0.87 7.70 -15.70
CA GLU A 8 -0.45 9.05 -15.34
C GLU A 8 -1.20 10.09 -16.19
N PRO A 9 -2.06 10.94 -15.61
CA PRO A 9 -2.80 11.94 -16.37
C PRO A 9 -1.93 13.04 -16.99
N SER A 10 -0.81 13.39 -16.35
CA SER A 10 0.06 14.45 -16.85
C SER A 10 0.95 13.95 -18.01
N GLN A 11 0.85 14.60 -19.14
CA GLN A 11 1.65 14.27 -20.33
C GLN A 11 3.17 14.39 -20.07
N MET A 12 3.55 15.42 -19.31
CA MET A 12 4.96 15.64 -18.97
C MET A 12 5.50 14.51 -18.10
N LEU A 13 4.74 14.07 -17.09
CA LEU A 13 5.15 12.96 -16.24
C LEU A 13 5.13 11.62 -16.97
N ARG A 14 4.19 11.39 -17.87
CA ARG A 14 4.22 10.20 -18.76
C ARG A 14 5.53 10.13 -19.55
N HIS A 15 5.95 11.24 -20.10
CA HIS A 15 7.23 11.30 -20.82
C HIS A 15 8.42 11.04 -19.88
N ALA A 16 8.39 11.61 -18.68
CA ALA A 16 9.44 11.39 -17.68
C ALA A 16 9.53 9.92 -17.27
N PHE A 17 8.40 9.24 -17.04
CA PHE A 17 8.38 7.81 -16.76
C PHE A 17 8.94 6.97 -17.92
N ALA A 18 8.55 7.29 -19.16
CA ALA A 18 9.05 6.60 -20.33
C ALA A 18 10.58 6.71 -20.43
N VAL A 19 11.12 7.90 -20.25
CA VAL A 19 12.57 8.14 -20.28
C VAL A 19 13.26 7.46 -19.10
N ALA A 20 12.69 7.52 -17.92
CA ALA A 20 13.26 6.94 -16.71
C ALA A 20 13.38 5.41 -16.79
N LEU A 21 12.45 4.76 -17.44
CA LEU A 21 12.37 3.29 -17.51
C LEU A 21 13.00 2.71 -18.79
N SER A 22 13.20 3.53 -19.82
CA SER A 22 13.88 3.12 -21.04
C SER A 22 15.41 3.03 -20.81
N PRO A 23 16.13 2.14 -21.49
CA PRO A 23 15.66 1.10 -22.43
C PRO A 23 15.36 -0.25 -21.76
N GLU A 24 15.37 -0.33 -20.44
CA GLU A 24 15.27 -1.60 -19.71
C GLU A 24 13.89 -2.25 -19.83
N TYR A 25 12.86 -1.40 -19.97
CA TYR A 25 11.47 -1.82 -20.00
C TYR A 25 10.75 -1.24 -21.21
N GLN A 26 9.78 -1.97 -21.71
CA GLN A 26 8.84 -1.45 -22.68
C GLN A 26 7.72 -0.72 -21.94
N VAL A 27 7.64 0.59 -22.08
CA VAL A 27 6.69 1.42 -21.34
C VAL A 27 5.51 1.79 -22.22
N GLU A 28 4.32 1.50 -21.75
CA GLU A 28 3.06 1.97 -22.31
C GLU A 28 2.42 2.94 -21.32
N ASN A 29 2.07 4.14 -21.80
CA ASN A 29 1.55 5.20 -20.93
C ASN A 29 0.09 5.49 -21.25
N LEU A 30 -0.73 5.53 -20.21
CA LEU A 30 -2.14 5.91 -20.30
C LEU A 30 -2.45 7.11 -19.41
N ALA A 31 -3.41 7.93 -19.83
CA ALA A 31 -3.88 9.07 -19.06
C ALA A 31 -4.99 8.69 -18.06
N ASP A 32 -5.65 7.59 -18.32
CA ASP A 32 -6.79 7.08 -17.57
C ASP A 32 -6.63 5.58 -17.30
N PHE A 33 -7.51 5.02 -16.50
CA PHE A 33 -7.48 3.59 -16.21
C PHE A 33 -7.66 2.74 -17.47
N PRO A 34 -6.93 1.65 -17.58
CA PRO A 34 -6.91 0.82 -18.78
C PRO A 34 -8.13 -0.08 -18.88
N ASP A 35 -8.45 -0.43 -20.11
CA ASP A 35 -9.32 -1.58 -20.39
C ASP A 35 -8.56 -2.90 -20.19
N GLU A 36 -9.28 -4.01 -20.05
CA GLU A 36 -8.71 -5.34 -19.85
C GLU A 36 -7.63 -5.70 -20.89
N SER A 37 -7.83 -5.28 -22.12
CA SER A 37 -6.89 -5.58 -23.22
C SER A 37 -5.48 -5.00 -23.03
N PHE A 38 -5.35 -3.87 -22.32
CA PHE A 38 -4.07 -3.29 -21.95
C PHE A 38 -3.45 -4.02 -20.76
N LEU A 39 -4.27 -4.40 -19.81
CA LEU A 39 -3.84 -5.15 -18.63
C LEU A 39 -3.24 -6.49 -19.00
N ASP A 40 -3.86 -7.20 -19.93
CA ASP A 40 -3.39 -8.52 -20.38
C ASP A 40 -1.97 -8.49 -20.93
N ARG A 41 -1.59 -7.38 -21.54
CA ARG A 41 -0.27 -7.20 -22.14
C ARG A 41 0.79 -6.72 -21.15
N ALA A 42 0.39 -6.19 -20.02
CA ALA A 42 1.29 -5.65 -19.02
C ALA A 42 1.79 -6.74 -18.06
N ASP A 43 3.08 -6.70 -17.78
CA ASP A 43 3.69 -7.53 -16.75
C ASP A 43 3.61 -6.87 -15.36
N LEU A 44 3.53 -5.53 -15.33
CA LEU A 44 3.42 -4.73 -14.13
C LEU A 44 2.72 -3.41 -14.45
N VAL A 45 1.95 -2.90 -13.51
CA VAL A 45 1.25 -1.62 -13.62
C VAL A 45 1.79 -0.62 -12.60
N VAL A 46 2.07 0.59 -13.03
CA VAL A 46 2.44 1.72 -12.17
C VAL A 46 1.29 2.71 -12.18
N VAL A 47 0.71 2.99 -11.03
CA VAL A 47 -0.39 3.94 -10.87
C VAL A 47 0.09 5.15 -10.10
N ASN A 48 0.10 6.32 -10.72
CA ASN A 48 0.39 7.56 -10.02
C ASN A 48 -0.88 8.13 -9.39
N ALA A 49 -1.24 7.61 -8.23
CA ALA A 49 -2.41 8.04 -7.50
C ALA A 49 -2.34 9.50 -7.04
N ALA A 50 -1.14 10.01 -6.80
CA ALA A 50 -0.94 11.40 -6.41
C ALA A 50 -1.49 12.37 -7.46
N THR A 51 -1.15 12.16 -8.73
CA THR A 51 -1.62 13.00 -9.83
C THR A 51 -3.06 12.70 -10.23
N LEU A 52 -3.51 11.46 -10.11
CA LEU A 52 -4.90 11.08 -10.33
C LEU A 52 -5.83 11.77 -9.33
N LYS A 53 -5.45 11.86 -8.06
CA LYS A 53 -6.19 12.60 -7.03
C LYS A 53 -6.29 14.09 -7.36
N ILE A 54 -5.18 14.72 -7.75
CA ILE A 54 -5.15 16.14 -8.13
C ILE A 54 -6.02 16.42 -9.36
N SER A 55 -6.09 15.46 -10.28
CA SER A 55 -6.88 15.58 -11.51
C SER A 55 -8.35 15.17 -11.33
N GLU A 56 -8.77 14.84 -10.12
CA GLU A 56 -10.12 14.34 -9.80
C GLU A 56 -10.52 13.11 -10.62
N LYS A 57 -9.55 12.32 -11.02
CA LYS A 57 -9.73 11.10 -11.80
C LYS A 57 -9.67 9.82 -10.97
N LEU A 58 -9.49 9.94 -9.67
CA LEU A 58 -9.44 8.81 -8.76
C LEU A 58 -10.70 8.76 -7.91
N ASP A 59 -11.46 7.70 -8.08
CA ASP A 59 -12.64 7.41 -7.29
C ASP A 59 -12.35 6.39 -6.18
N GLY A 60 -13.23 6.33 -5.17
CA GLY A 60 -13.07 5.38 -4.07
C GLY A 60 -13.11 3.91 -4.50
N ASN A 61 -13.72 3.61 -5.64
CA ASN A 61 -13.82 2.26 -6.18
C ASN A 61 -12.59 1.83 -7.00
N ASP A 62 -11.75 2.79 -7.39
CA ASP A 62 -10.59 2.51 -8.24
C ASP A 62 -9.56 1.62 -7.56
N LEU A 63 -9.43 1.74 -6.26
CA LEU A 63 -8.54 0.89 -5.48
C LEU A 63 -8.99 -0.57 -5.52
N ASP A 64 -10.29 -0.82 -5.36
CA ASP A 64 -10.85 -2.17 -5.43
C ASP A 64 -10.71 -2.76 -6.84
N MET A 65 -10.87 -1.92 -7.85
CA MET A 65 -10.65 -2.31 -9.24
C MET A 65 -9.19 -2.70 -9.49
N VAL A 66 -8.24 -1.91 -9.00
CA VAL A 66 -6.81 -2.20 -9.12
C VAL A 66 -6.45 -3.52 -8.43
N HIS A 67 -7.11 -3.83 -7.32
CA HIS A 67 -6.92 -5.10 -6.63
C HIS A 67 -7.41 -6.30 -7.43
N ALA A 68 -8.43 -6.10 -8.22
CA ALA A 68 -9.01 -7.15 -9.06
C ALA A 68 -8.13 -7.51 -10.27
N TRP A 69 -7.10 -6.72 -10.57
CA TRP A 69 -6.29 -6.95 -11.78
C TRP A 69 -5.36 -8.17 -11.73
N GLU A 70 -5.18 -8.78 -10.59
CA GLU A 70 -4.28 -9.93 -10.42
C GLU A 70 -2.86 -9.72 -10.98
N LYS A 71 -2.44 -8.49 -11.11
CA LYS A 71 -1.13 -8.07 -11.61
C LYS A 71 -0.34 -7.40 -10.50
N PRO A 72 0.99 -7.45 -10.53
CA PRO A 72 1.79 -6.63 -9.63
C PRO A 72 1.57 -5.14 -9.95
N VAL A 73 1.26 -4.38 -8.92
CA VAL A 73 0.98 -2.95 -9.02
C VAL A 73 1.92 -2.15 -8.13
N ILE A 74 2.45 -1.06 -8.66
CA ILE A 74 3.15 -0.03 -7.89
C ILE A 74 2.22 1.17 -7.78
N TRP A 75 1.81 1.48 -6.57
CA TRP A 75 0.95 2.59 -6.24
C TRP A 75 1.77 3.75 -5.69
N ILE A 76 1.74 4.89 -6.36
CA ILE A 76 2.50 6.08 -6.00
C ILE A 76 1.55 7.12 -5.39
N ASP A 77 1.77 7.51 -4.15
CA ASP A 77 0.97 8.51 -3.45
C ASP A 77 1.83 9.59 -2.81
N MET A 78 1.24 10.72 -2.44
CA MET A 78 1.92 11.78 -1.70
C MET A 78 1.98 11.50 -0.20
N GLU A 79 1.03 10.78 0.32
CA GLU A 79 0.97 10.47 1.73
C GLU A 79 1.58 9.11 2.01
N GLN A 80 2.34 9.03 3.09
CA GLN A 80 2.64 7.76 3.70
C GLN A 80 1.33 7.26 4.30
N GLY A 81 0.53 6.69 3.45
CA GLY A 81 -0.78 6.21 3.84
C GLY A 81 -0.67 5.21 4.95
N ALA A 82 -1.59 5.32 5.89
CA ALA A 82 -1.82 4.35 6.93
C ALA A 82 -1.70 2.93 6.37
N GLU A 83 -0.97 2.13 7.12
CA GLU A 83 -0.92 0.67 7.08
C GLU A 83 -0.92 0.06 5.68
N PRO A 84 0.09 -0.69 5.33
CA PRO A 84 -0.02 -1.57 4.19
C PRO A 84 -1.14 -2.56 4.52
N ASN A 85 -2.34 -2.23 4.11
CA ASN A 85 -3.33 -3.28 3.95
C ASN A 85 -2.66 -4.36 3.10
N GLU A 86 -2.66 -5.55 3.61
CA GLU A 86 -2.02 -6.75 3.09
C GLU A 86 -2.44 -7.10 1.66
N LEU A 87 -2.24 -6.15 0.77
CA LEU A 87 -2.49 -6.36 -0.63
C LEU A 87 -1.25 -7.00 -1.23
N SER A 88 -1.31 -8.27 -1.27
CA SER A 88 -0.21 -9.16 -1.59
C SER A 88 0.48 -8.90 -2.95
N GLN A 89 0.01 -7.97 -3.73
CA GLN A 89 0.56 -7.65 -5.05
C GLN A 89 0.77 -6.15 -5.29
N CYS A 90 0.48 -5.30 -4.32
CA CYS A 90 0.61 -3.87 -4.45
C CYS A 90 1.76 -3.33 -3.59
N LEU A 91 2.76 -2.74 -4.24
CA LEU A 91 3.82 -2.02 -3.56
C LEU A 91 3.50 -0.53 -3.55
N ARG A 92 3.51 0.09 -2.38
CA ARG A 92 3.29 1.54 -2.26
C ARG A 92 4.61 2.28 -2.24
N LEU A 93 4.69 3.34 -3.02
CA LEU A 93 5.79 4.30 -3.01
C LEU A 93 5.25 5.69 -2.70
N THR A 94 6.09 6.53 -2.09
CA THR A 94 5.73 7.89 -1.72
C THR A 94 6.53 8.89 -2.56
N TRP A 95 5.90 9.94 -3.03
CA TRP A 95 6.59 11.06 -3.66
C TRP A 95 7.50 11.79 -2.66
N PRO A 96 8.63 12.31 -3.11
CA PRO A 96 9.21 12.21 -4.45
C PRO A 96 9.92 10.88 -4.67
N ILE A 97 9.85 10.37 -5.89
CA ILE A 97 10.49 9.10 -6.27
C ILE A 97 11.63 9.40 -7.22
N ASP A 98 12.80 8.91 -6.90
CA ASP A 98 13.95 8.94 -7.79
C ASP A 98 13.90 7.78 -8.79
N ARG A 99 14.60 7.95 -9.89
CA ARG A 99 14.68 6.97 -10.98
C ARG A 99 15.13 5.59 -10.50
N ASP A 100 16.14 5.57 -9.66
CA ASP A 100 16.75 4.31 -9.19
C ASP A 100 15.83 3.60 -8.20
N GLY A 101 15.14 4.34 -7.35
CA GLY A 101 14.13 3.81 -6.44
C GLY A 101 12.97 3.17 -7.19
N LEU A 102 12.47 3.82 -8.24
CA LEU A 102 11.41 3.28 -9.08
C LEU A 102 11.86 2.00 -9.80
N ARG A 103 13.05 1.98 -10.39
CA ARG A 103 13.60 0.80 -11.07
C ARG A 103 13.79 -0.38 -10.12
N LYS A 104 14.30 -0.14 -8.93
CA LYS A 104 14.44 -1.17 -7.89
C LYS A 104 13.08 -1.74 -7.49
N ALA A 105 12.08 -0.89 -7.32
CA ALA A 105 10.73 -1.30 -6.99
C ALA A 105 10.15 -2.19 -8.10
N ILE A 106 10.28 -1.80 -9.35
CA ILE A 106 9.82 -2.57 -10.51
C ILE A 106 10.52 -3.93 -10.55
N ALA A 107 11.85 -3.93 -10.45
CA ALA A 107 12.63 -5.18 -10.47
C ALA A 107 12.22 -6.12 -9.33
N SER A 108 12.00 -5.58 -8.14
CA SER A 108 11.53 -6.35 -6.99
C SER A 108 10.16 -6.98 -7.22
N CYS A 109 9.21 -6.21 -7.75
CA CYS A 109 7.87 -6.71 -8.05
C CYS A 109 7.86 -7.79 -9.13
N LEU A 110 8.67 -7.61 -10.18
CA LEU A 110 8.77 -8.59 -11.26
C LEU A 110 9.47 -9.89 -10.85
N GLN A 111 10.41 -9.81 -9.90
CA GLN A 111 11.09 -10.98 -9.36
C GLN A 111 10.25 -11.75 -8.34
N ALA A 112 9.34 -11.06 -7.69
CA ALA A 112 8.47 -11.62 -6.67
C ALA A 112 7.33 -12.49 -7.21
N GLY A 113 7.40 -13.01 -8.42
CA GLY A 113 6.35 -13.78 -9.08
C GLY A 113 5.42 -14.59 -8.15
N PRO A 114 4.28 -15.02 -8.60
CA PRO A 114 3.19 -15.53 -7.76
C PRO A 114 3.54 -16.68 -6.82
N GLU A 115 4.63 -17.38 -7.09
CA GLU A 115 5.02 -18.53 -6.29
C GLU A 115 5.93 -18.23 -5.08
N LYS A 116 6.49 -17.03 -4.95
CA LYS A 116 7.40 -16.71 -3.86
C LYS A 116 6.73 -16.04 -2.65
N LYS A 117 5.42 -16.00 -2.60
CA LYS A 117 4.69 -15.34 -1.53
C LYS A 117 4.80 -15.97 -0.13
N GLN A 118 5.38 -17.14 -0.03
CA GLN A 118 5.45 -17.84 1.25
C GLN A 118 6.75 -17.64 2.03
N ALA A 119 7.75 -16.97 1.47
CA ALA A 119 9.09 -17.02 2.05
C ALA A 119 9.58 -15.73 2.72
N ILE A 120 8.86 -14.62 2.68
CA ILE A 120 9.43 -13.32 3.08
C ILE A 120 9.00 -12.87 4.47
N PHE A 121 7.97 -13.46 5.04
CA PHE A 121 7.67 -13.26 6.45
C PHE A 121 7.74 -14.60 7.16
N PRO A 122 8.80 -14.82 7.91
CA PRO A 122 8.69 -15.83 8.94
C PRO A 122 7.52 -15.39 9.81
N ARG A 123 6.41 -16.08 9.70
CA ARG A 123 5.41 -16.00 10.73
C ARG A 123 6.19 -16.28 12.02
N LYS A 124 6.47 -15.24 12.75
CA LYS A 124 6.77 -15.43 14.14
C LYS A 124 5.63 -16.27 14.65
N ARG A 125 5.88 -17.53 14.85
CA ARG A 125 5.02 -18.30 15.72
C ARG A 125 4.99 -17.47 16.98
N VAL A 126 3.95 -16.72 17.12
CA VAL A 126 3.55 -16.32 18.44
C VAL A 126 3.19 -17.64 19.09
N THR A 127 4.20 -18.25 19.63
CA THR A 127 3.94 -19.19 20.67
C THR A 127 3.23 -18.39 21.70
N ARG A 128 1.93 -18.49 21.68
CA ARG A 128 1.17 -18.08 22.84
C ARG A 128 1.82 -18.78 24.00
N PRO A 129 2.39 -18.08 24.93
CA PRO A 129 2.87 -18.71 26.10
C PRO A 129 1.66 -19.38 26.70
N ARG A 130 1.78 -20.63 26.71
CA ARG A 130 0.78 -21.37 27.29
C ARG A 130 0.83 -21.12 28.72
N SER A 131 -0.03 -20.49 29.22
CA SER A 131 -0.08 -20.36 30.41
C SER A 131 -0.28 -19.65 31.12
N GLN A 132 -0.33 -19.21 31.32
CA GLN A 132 -0.73 -18.61 32.11
C GLN A 132 -1.91 -18.86 32.59
N LYS A 133 -2.19 -19.68 33.00
CA LYS A 133 -3.01 -19.83 33.92
C LYS A 133 -2.79 -19.03 34.96
N LEU A 134 -3.08 -18.14 35.00
CA LEU A 134 -3.07 -17.35 35.73
C LEU A 134 -3.95 -17.23 36.50
N GLN A 135 -4.15 -17.44 37.20
CA GLN A 135 -4.80 -17.27 37.99
C GLN A 135 -4.89 -16.23 38.61
N HIS A 136 -5.21 -15.82 38.84
CA HIS A 136 -5.42 -15.15 39.52
C HIS A 136 -6.06 -14.41 39.95
N SER A 137 -6.39 -14.18 40.08
CA SER A 137 -7.23 -13.95 40.62
C SER A 137 -7.51 -13.02 41.38
N GLU A 138 -7.44 -12.33 41.52
CA GLU A 138 -7.69 -11.71 42.21
C GLU A 138 -7.98 -10.59 42.45
N ASP A 139 -8.37 -10.03 42.80
CA ASP A 139 -8.82 -8.90 43.34
C ASP A 139 -9.31 -7.93 42.47
N PRO A 140 -10.36 -8.11 41.87
CA PRO A 140 -10.97 -7.15 41.03
C PRO A 140 -11.55 -5.96 41.75
N ALA A 141 -11.68 -6.04 43.02
CA ALA A 141 -12.37 -5.00 43.75
C ALA A 141 -11.58 -3.70 43.93
N ALA A 142 -10.29 -3.74 43.78
CA ALA A 142 -9.47 -2.57 44.08
C ALA A 142 -9.36 -1.58 42.91
N SER A 143 -9.72 -1.97 41.72
CA SER A 143 -9.51 -1.14 40.59
C SER A 143 -10.70 -0.30 40.15
N THR A 144 -11.85 -0.56 40.69
CA THR A 144 -13.05 0.14 40.23
C THR A 144 -13.27 1.49 40.84
N ASN A 145 -12.69 1.76 41.97
CA ASN A 145 -12.93 3.03 42.65
C ASN A 145 -11.99 4.17 42.19
N PHE A 146 -10.93 3.86 41.48
CA PHE A 146 -10.03 4.91 41.07
C PHE A 146 -10.49 5.67 39.81
N GLY A 147 -11.28 5.05 39.01
CA GLY A 147 -11.74 5.67 37.77
C GLY A 147 -12.83 6.72 38.01
N GLU A 148 -13.68 6.50 38.96
CA GLU A 148 -14.79 7.40 39.20
C GLU A 148 -14.39 8.73 39.83
N LYS A 149 -13.41 8.69 40.71
CA LYS A 149 -12.95 9.92 41.36
C LYS A 149 -12.23 10.87 40.39
N ARG A 150 -11.57 10.34 39.43
CA ARG A 150 -10.90 11.18 38.40
C ARG A 150 -11.86 11.81 37.41
N LEU A 151 -12.94 11.14 37.12
CA LEU A 151 -13.96 11.70 36.24
C LEU A 151 -14.72 12.86 36.90
N ILE A 152 -14.91 12.81 38.19
CA ILE A 152 -15.59 13.87 38.92
C ILE A 152 -14.71 15.12 39.03
N GLU A 153 -13.41 14.96 39.21
CA GLU A 153 -12.48 16.09 39.25
C GLU A 153 -12.35 16.81 37.91
N LEU A 154 -12.48 16.08 36.80
CA LEU A 154 -12.42 16.69 35.48
C LEU A 154 -13.66 17.50 35.12
N VAL A 155 -14.78 17.24 35.76
CA VAL A 155 -16.02 18.01 35.53
C VAL A 155 -16.01 19.31 36.26
N ASP A 156 -15.33 19.40 37.41
CA ASP A 156 -15.27 20.61 38.20
C ASP A 156 -14.28 21.67 37.62
N ILE A 157 -13.50 21.31 36.67
CA ILE A 157 -12.52 22.24 36.06
C ILE A 157 -13.11 22.97 34.84
N VAL A 158 -14.29 22.64 34.43
CA VAL A 158 -14.91 23.19 33.23
C VAL A 158 -15.88 24.34 33.54
N GLU A 159 -15.78 24.94 34.65
CA GLU A 159 -16.45 26.22 34.82
C GLU A 159 -15.57 27.36 34.31
#